data_10ff9fa76763931315a17cd824e9f4d0
#
_entry.id   10ff9fa76763931315a17cd824e9f4d0
#
_cell.length_a   1.000
_cell.length_b   1.000
_cell.length_c   1.000
_cell.angle_alpha   90.00
_cell.angle_beta   90.00
_cell.angle_gamma   90.00
#
_symmetry.space_group_name_H-M   'P 1'
#
loop_
_entity.id
_entity.type
_entity.pdbx_description
1 polymer ?
#
loop_
_entity_poly.entity_id
_entity_poly.type
_entity_poly.pdbx_seq_one_letter_code
_entity_poly.pdbx_strand_id
1 'polypeptide(L)'
;MPSWEQAVSGLLRALRLDSIRSKMLVFALLATLIPSVTTGWISYLQNERSLTAKITGELQSVSAQTAREIDLWVKERLYELRVFASSYEVSENLDRIRHAGGERAHERLTGYLRSVRERFADYQELLVVNPEGEELASTAPQPTAVELPPGWTTTIRADNAVVGDASWDAEHMKSVVVFAVPIYQTGGRLLGALTAKLDLGALHRLLRRFAGGGAQTGQVYLIAADGHAIVGSRSAPAELMRRTLDTAAVRGLLEREGATREYRGLEGQEVVGAVKRVPRPDWAVLAEVPAAEAYRQVTRLRNVTALIVAALLVAVGLFAYFLGLLITRPLDRLTGAATKVAGGDLAVHLPVVGGGELGYVTEVFNDMVARLHESRKELERLSVTDDLTGLYNRRYLMDALANEVRRSRRLDHPCALLMADVDHFKEYNDAYGHLAGDEALRRIAGLLRDTTRDVDCAARYGGEEFVVVLPETRAAGAIGTAQRFRASLATDELLGGKLSVSIGVAQFPEDGDAPEALLARADAALYRAKREGRDRVLRAAPPAPPAPPSTL
;
A
#
# COMPACT_ATOMS: atom_id res chain seq x y z
N MET A 1 3.73 16.79 31.91
CA MET A 1 3.92 16.25 30.54
C MET A 1 2.72 15.39 30.23
N PRO A 2 1.95 15.64 29.17
CA PRO A 2 0.89 14.72 28.79
C PRO A 2 1.52 13.37 28.53
N SER A 3 0.90 12.30 29.03
CA SER A 3 1.38 10.95 28.80
C SER A 3 1.43 10.70 27.29
N TRP A 4 2.40 9.93 26.82
CA TRP A 4 2.53 9.55 25.40
C TRP A 4 1.19 9.01 24.83
N GLU A 5 0.36 8.37 25.68
CA GLU A 5 -0.97 7.89 25.34
C GLU A 5 -1.95 9.02 24.98
N GLN A 6 -1.88 10.16 25.68
CA GLN A 6 -2.72 11.34 25.37
C GLN A 6 -2.31 11.99 24.05
N ALA A 7 -1.00 12.06 23.76
CA ALA A 7 -0.51 12.57 22.49
C ALA A 7 -0.92 11.66 21.32
N VAL A 8 -0.77 10.33 21.46
CA VAL A 8 -1.18 9.35 20.46
C VAL A 8 -2.70 9.36 20.25
N SER A 9 -3.49 9.42 21.33
CA SER A 9 -4.95 9.47 21.23
C SER A 9 -5.46 10.77 20.60
N GLY A 10 -4.74 11.88 20.80
CA GLY A 10 -5.01 13.17 20.13
C GLY A 10 -4.73 13.09 18.63
N LEU A 11 -3.60 12.51 18.24
CA LEU A 11 -3.22 12.32 16.84
C LEU A 11 -4.20 11.39 16.11
N LEU A 12 -4.60 10.28 16.73
CA LEU A 12 -5.56 9.33 16.16
C LEU A 12 -6.94 9.96 15.95
N ARG A 13 -7.40 10.82 16.86
CA ARG A 13 -8.65 11.59 16.70
C ARG A 13 -8.56 12.63 15.60
N ALA A 14 -7.45 13.36 15.51
CA ALA A 14 -7.22 14.33 14.44
C ALA A 14 -7.24 13.69 13.04
N LEU A 15 -6.78 12.45 12.94
CA LEU A 15 -6.77 11.66 11.70
C LEU A 15 -8.09 10.89 11.45
N ARG A 16 -9.11 11.07 12.29
CA ARG A 16 -10.39 10.32 12.23
C ARG A 16 -10.20 8.80 12.23
N LEU A 17 -9.21 8.31 12.96
CA LEU A 17 -8.90 6.88 13.08
C LEU A 17 -9.65 6.28 14.28
N ASP A 18 -10.99 6.29 14.26
CA ASP A 18 -11.80 5.82 15.37
C ASP A 18 -11.99 4.31 15.37
N SER A 19 -11.88 3.66 14.22
CA SER A 19 -12.05 2.21 14.11
C SER A 19 -10.73 1.43 14.25
N ILE A 20 -10.81 0.22 14.81
CA ILE A 20 -9.68 -0.71 14.90
C ILE A 20 -9.10 -0.98 13.50
N ARG A 21 -9.95 -1.08 12.47
CA ARG A 21 -9.54 -1.27 11.07
C ARG A 21 -8.64 -0.16 10.57
N SER A 22 -9.04 1.10 10.77
CA SER A 22 -8.25 2.25 10.31
C SER A 22 -6.91 2.34 11.04
N LYS A 23 -6.89 2.05 12.35
CA LYS A 23 -5.66 2.00 13.14
C LYS A 23 -4.69 0.92 12.66
N MET A 24 -5.19 -0.31 12.45
CA MET A 24 -4.38 -1.43 11.93
C MET A 24 -3.84 -1.13 10.53
N LEU A 25 -4.66 -0.58 9.64
CA LEU A 25 -4.27 -0.26 8.27
C LEU A 25 -3.18 0.82 8.25
N VAL A 26 -3.37 1.90 9.00
CA VAL A 26 -2.37 2.99 9.10
C VAL A 26 -1.07 2.47 9.72
N PHE A 27 -1.14 1.69 10.80
CA PHE A 27 0.04 1.10 11.42
C PHE A 27 0.79 0.17 10.44
N ALA A 28 0.08 -0.72 9.75
CA ALA A 28 0.67 -1.62 8.77
C ALA A 28 1.33 -0.87 7.61
N LEU A 29 0.66 0.17 7.09
CA LEU A 29 1.21 1.03 6.04
C LEU A 29 2.44 1.79 6.51
N LEU A 30 2.42 2.41 7.68
CA LEU A 30 3.57 3.14 8.22
C LEU A 30 4.75 2.22 8.54
N ALA A 31 4.48 1.06 9.15
CA ALA A 31 5.49 0.05 9.47
C ALA A 31 6.19 -0.51 8.21
N THR A 32 5.51 -0.50 7.06
CA THR A 32 6.08 -0.93 5.79
C THR A 32 6.70 0.24 5.02
N LEU A 33 6.03 1.39 4.98
CA LEU A 33 6.45 2.55 4.21
C LEU A 33 7.77 3.13 4.72
N ILE A 34 7.90 3.33 6.03
CA ILE A 34 9.08 3.97 6.63
C ILE A 34 10.36 3.18 6.32
N PRO A 35 10.47 1.87 6.63
CA PRO A 35 11.66 1.09 6.30
C PRO A 35 11.90 0.99 4.79
N SER A 36 10.84 0.81 3.98
CA SER A 36 10.96 0.67 2.53
C SER A 36 11.47 1.95 1.88
N VAL A 37 10.92 3.11 2.25
CA VAL A 37 11.37 4.41 1.73
C VAL A 37 12.78 4.71 2.20
N THR A 38 13.09 4.46 3.48
CA THR A 38 14.43 4.70 4.05
C THR A 38 15.47 3.82 3.36
N THR A 39 15.21 2.53 3.23
CA THR A 39 16.13 1.60 2.54
C THR A 39 16.26 1.94 1.06
N GLY A 40 15.15 2.25 0.39
CA GLY A 40 15.15 2.67 -1.01
C GLY A 40 15.96 3.96 -1.23
N TRP A 41 15.81 4.94 -0.34
CA TRP A 41 16.55 6.20 -0.38
C TRP A 41 18.05 6.01 -0.15
N ILE A 42 18.43 5.24 0.87
CA ILE A 42 19.83 4.91 1.13
C ILE A 42 20.44 4.14 -0.05
N SER A 43 19.74 3.15 -0.57
CA SER A 43 20.17 2.37 -1.73
C SER A 43 20.33 3.26 -2.97
N TYR A 44 19.40 4.18 -3.21
CA TYR A 44 19.51 5.14 -4.30
C TYR A 44 20.77 6.01 -4.19
N LEU A 45 20.98 6.65 -3.04
CA LEU A 45 22.18 7.49 -2.80
C LEU A 45 23.49 6.71 -2.95
N GLN A 46 23.52 5.48 -2.47
CA GLN A 46 24.71 4.62 -2.53
C GLN A 46 24.99 4.17 -3.96
N ASN A 47 23.98 3.79 -4.70
CA ASN A 47 24.11 3.40 -6.11
C ASN A 47 24.48 4.58 -7.01
N GLU A 48 23.89 5.76 -6.80
CA GLU A 48 24.26 6.98 -7.52
C GLU A 48 25.74 7.30 -7.35
N ARG A 49 26.24 7.32 -6.11
CA ARG A 49 27.65 7.56 -5.82
C ARG A 49 28.56 6.49 -6.44
N SER A 50 28.22 5.23 -6.29
CA SER A 50 29.02 4.11 -6.83
C SER A 50 29.08 4.15 -8.35
N LEU A 51 27.94 4.42 -9.02
CA LEU A 51 27.88 4.47 -10.47
C LEU A 51 28.62 5.70 -11.02
N THR A 52 28.45 6.86 -10.40
CA THR A 52 29.20 8.08 -10.76
C THR A 52 30.71 7.84 -10.61
N ALA A 53 31.15 7.22 -9.52
CA ALA A 53 32.55 6.86 -9.33
C ALA A 53 33.07 5.88 -10.38
N LYS A 54 32.26 4.89 -10.77
CA LYS A 54 32.60 3.92 -11.83
C LYS A 54 32.73 4.59 -13.20
N ILE A 55 31.76 5.41 -13.59
CA ILE A 55 31.77 6.16 -14.86
C ILE A 55 32.97 7.11 -14.89
N THR A 56 33.19 7.85 -13.78
CA THR A 56 34.36 8.71 -13.65
C THR A 56 35.66 7.95 -13.84
N GLY A 57 35.83 6.82 -13.15
CA GLY A 57 37.03 6.00 -13.26
C GLY A 57 37.23 5.42 -14.68
N GLU A 58 36.16 5.01 -15.34
CA GLU A 58 36.19 4.50 -16.70
C GLU A 58 36.59 5.59 -17.71
N LEU A 59 35.94 6.76 -17.67
CA LEU A 59 36.27 7.88 -18.56
C LEU A 59 37.68 8.39 -18.33
N GLN A 60 38.13 8.48 -17.07
CA GLN A 60 39.51 8.84 -16.72
C GLN A 60 40.52 7.81 -17.27
N SER A 61 40.23 6.53 -17.12
CA SER A 61 41.09 5.46 -17.62
C SER A 61 41.22 5.50 -19.14
N VAL A 62 40.06 5.63 -19.83
CA VAL A 62 40.02 5.72 -21.31
C VAL A 62 40.78 6.95 -21.80
N SER A 63 40.50 8.13 -21.25
CA SER A 63 41.17 9.38 -21.66
C SER A 63 42.69 9.32 -21.38
N ALA A 64 43.09 8.81 -20.23
CA ALA A 64 44.52 8.70 -19.86
C ALA A 64 45.27 7.67 -20.70
N GLN A 65 44.65 6.52 -20.98
CA GLN A 65 45.26 5.50 -21.83
C GLN A 65 45.39 5.99 -23.26
N THR A 66 44.36 6.58 -23.80
CA THR A 66 44.36 7.15 -25.16
C THR A 66 45.39 8.27 -25.29
N ALA A 67 45.48 9.16 -24.26
CA ALA A 67 46.47 10.24 -24.28
C ALA A 67 47.93 9.69 -24.29
N ARG A 68 48.19 8.62 -23.56
CA ARG A 68 49.49 7.95 -23.58
C ARG A 68 49.82 7.36 -24.95
N GLU A 69 48.87 6.72 -25.57
CA GLU A 69 49.06 6.14 -26.93
C GLU A 69 49.29 7.23 -27.97
N ILE A 70 48.60 8.35 -27.87
CA ILE A 70 48.82 9.50 -28.77
C ILE A 70 50.18 10.13 -28.54
N ASP A 71 50.58 10.33 -27.26
CA ASP A 71 51.92 10.84 -26.92
C ASP A 71 53.02 9.93 -27.46
N LEU A 72 52.83 8.61 -27.37
CA LEU A 72 53.77 7.65 -27.91
C LEU A 72 53.83 7.77 -29.45
N TRP A 73 52.68 7.85 -30.13
CA TRP A 73 52.60 8.04 -31.56
C TRP A 73 53.32 9.33 -32.02
N VAL A 74 53.10 10.45 -31.34
CA VAL A 74 53.77 11.73 -31.63
C VAL A 74 55.30 11.57 -31.45
N LYS A 75 55.76 10.99 -30.36
CA LYS A 75 57.18 10.77 -30.07
C LYS A 75 57.84 9.87 -31.12
N GLU A 76 57.15 8.82 -31.53
CA GLU A 76 57.65 7.90 -32.55
C GLU A 76 57.80 8.60 -33.92
N ARG A 77 56.82 9.40 -34.34
CA ARG A 77 56.88 10.15 -35.60
C ARG A 77 58.00 11.22 -35.56
N LEU A 78 58.15 11.92 -34.43
CA LEU A 78 59.23 12.87 -34.28
C LEU A 78 60.61 12.20 -34.23
N TYR A 79 60.73 11.02 -33.65
CA TYR A 79 61.96 10.25 -33.65
C TYR A 79 62.34 9.79 -35.10
N GLU A 80 61.41 9.25 -35.83
CA GLU A 80 61.60 8.85 -37.23
C GLU A 80 62.07 10.03 -38.10
N LEU A 81 61.36 11.17 -37.97
CA LEU A 81 61.76 12.38 -38.70
C LEU A 81 63.16 12.85 -38.36
N ARG A 82 63.56 12.77 -37.08
CA ARG A 82 64.95 13.13 -36.65
C ARG A 82 65.97 12.19 -37.28
N VAL A 83 65.66 10.89 -37.34
CA VAL A 83 66.55 9.92 -38.00
C VAL A 83 66.71 10.26 -39.50
N PHE A 84 65.61 10.59 -40.19
CA PHE A 84 65.67 11.02 -41.57
C PHE A 84 66.39 12.33 -41.74
N ALA A 85 66.17 13.34 -40.90
CA ALA A 85 66.83 14.64 -40.95
C ALA A 85 68.33 14.56 -40.69
N SER A 86 68.76 13.58 -39.88
CA SER A 86 70.20 13.35 -39.58
C SER A 86 70.91 12.52 -40.64
N SER A 87 70.23 12.03 -41.67
CA SER A 87 70.82 11.28 -42.75
C SER A 87 71.82 12.13 -43.54
N TYR A 88 72.88 11.51 -43.94
CA TYR A 88 73.92 12.14 -44.79
C TYR A 88 73.29 12.67 -46.08
N GLU A 89 72.34 11.90 -46.68
CA GLU A 89 71.65 12.33 -47.89
C GLU A 89 70.87 13.61 -47.71
N VAL A 90 70.33 13.90 -46.54
CA VAL A 90 69.61 15.14 -46.27
C VAL A 90 70.53 16.28 -45.96
N SER A 91 71.45 16.14 -44.98
CA SER A 91 72.34 17.20 -44.51
C SER A 91 73.32 17.65 -45.59
N GLU A 92 73.95 16.70 -46.30
CA GLU A 92 74.95 17.00 -47.31
C GLU A 92 74.33 17.62 -48.60
N ASN A 93 73.23 17.07 -49.07
CA ASN A 93 72.57 17.61 -50.27
C ASN A 93 71.97 18.99 -50.00
N LEU A 94 71.45 19.23 -48.78
CA LEU A 94 70.95 20.54 -48.39
C LEU A 94 72.05 21.60 -48.35
N ASP A 95 73.23 21.27 -47.80
CA ASP A 95 74.40 22.18 -47.81
C ASP A 95 74.87 22.47 -49.22
N ARG A 96 74.87 21.50 -50.13
CA ARG A 96 75.24 21.67 -51.53
C ARG A 96 74.24 22.53 -52.34
N ILE A 97 72.95 22.36 -52.10
CA ILE A 97 71.92 23.19 -52.73
C ILE A 97 72.18 24.67 -52.45
N ARG A 98 72.68 24.99 -51.27
CA ARG A 98 72.97 26.38 -50.83
C ARG A 98 74.25 26.97 -51.41
N HIS A 99 75.24 26.19 -51.84
CA HIS A 99 76.59 26.69 -52.16
C HIS A 99 77.00 26.63 -53.62
N ALA A 100 76.51 25.78 -54.44
CA ALA A 100 76.61 25.69 -55.92
C ALA A 100 76.47 24.28 -56.44
N GLY A 101 75.79 24.05 -57.54
CA GLY A 101 75.54 22.72 -58.12
C GLY A 101 74.21 22.14 -57.66
N GLY A 102 73.20 22.99 -57.41
CA GLY A 102 71.97 22.69 -56.76
C GLY A 102 71.06 21.67 -57.43
N GLU A 103 71.08 21.51 -58.73
CA GLU A 103 70.07 20.71 -59.41
C GLU A 103 70.21 19.18 -59.17
N ARG A 104 71.40 18.65 -59.21
CA ARG A 104 71.65 17.23 -58.90
C ARG A 104 71.49 16.91 -57.41
N ALA A 105 71.82 17.87 -56.51
CA ALA A 105 71.62 17.74 -55.08
C ALA A 105 70.13 17.79 -54.75
N HIS A 106 69.38 18.65 -55.44
CA HIS A 106 67.94 18.71 -55.31
C HIS A 106 67.26 17.41 -55.77
N GLU A 107 67.65 16.84 -56.92
CA GLU A 107 67.11 15.58 -57.41
C GLU A 107 67.38 14.42 -56.40
N ARG A 108 68.59 14.34 -55.84
CA ARG A 108 68.92 13.31 -54.86
C ARG A 108 68.13 13.47 -53.59
N LEU A 109 68.02 14.66 -53.06
CA LEU A 109 67.27 14.96 -51.87
C LEU A 109 65.80 14.63 -52.08
N THR A 110 65.19 15.06 -53.16
CA THR A 110 63.78 14.76 -53.51
C THR A 110 63.56 13.26 -53.73
N GLY A 111 64.51 12.57 -54.38
CA GLY A 111 64.47 11.13 -54.53
C GLY A 111 64.53 10.37 -53.22
N TYR A 112 65.40 10.81 -52.29
CA TYR A 112 65.47 10.24 -50.94
C TYR A 112 64.16 10.46 -50.18
N LEU A 113 63.63 11.69 -50.14
CA LEU A 113 62.38 12.01 -49.47
C LEU A 113 61.21 11.19 -50.05
N ARG A 114 61.16 11.00 -51.36
CA ARG A 114 60.14 10.18 -52.01
C ARG A 114 60.27 8.72 -51.58
N SER A 115 61.45 8.16 -51.48
CA SER A 115 61.65 6.78 -51.01
C SER A 115 61.23 6.58 -49.56
N VAL A 116 61.40 7.59 -48.70
CA VAL A 116 60.93 7.59 -47.32
C VAL A 116 59.39 7.63 -47.29
N ARG A 117 58.78 8.54 -48.06
CA ARG A 117 57.32 8.68 -48.11
C ARG A 117 56.65 7.38 -48.59
N GLU A 118 57.19 6.70 -49.59
CA GLU A 118 56.67 5.45 -50.11
C GLU A 118 56.70 4.29 -49.11
N ARG A 119 57.64 4.32 -48.15
CA ARG A 119 57.78 3.28 -47.12
C ARG A 119 56.85 3.50 -45.93
N PHE A 120 56.49 4.73 -45.67
CA PHE A 120 55.71 5.11 -44.48
C PHE A 120 54.40 5.79 -44.88
N ALA A 121 53.35 5.01 -44.85
CA ALA A 121 52.03 5.42 -45.35
C ALA A 121 51.36 6.63 -44.61
N ASP A 122 51.82 6.93 -43.41
CA ASP A 122 51.29 8.06 -42.63
C ASP A 122 51.82 9.41 -43.12
N TYR A 123 52.93 9.44 -43.88
CA TYR A 123 53.48 10.67 -44.46
C TYR A 123 52.79 10.97 -45.79
N GLN A 124 52.00 12.04 -45.83
CA GLN A 124 51.43 12.56 -47.08
C GLN A 124 52.46 13.29 -47.94
N GLU A 125 53.24 14.12 -47.26
CA GLU A 125 54.23 14.95 -47.89
C GLU A 125 55.46 15.07 -46.96
N LEU A 126 56.64 15.03 -47.56
CA LEU A 126 57.91 15.37 -46.93
C LEU A 126 58.51 16.53 -47.71
N LEU A 127 58.95 17.58 -46.98
CA LEU A 127 59.57 18.73 -47.58
C LEU A 127 60.73 19.21 -46.69
N VAL A 128 61.69 19.88 -47.30
CA VAL A 128 62.77 20.56 -46.61
C VAL A 128 62.66 22.06 -46.83
N VAL A 129 62.68 22.81 -45.73
CA VAL A 129 62.65 24.27 -45.77
C VAL A 129 63.95 24.87 -45.27
N ASN A 130 64.30 26.03 -45.77
CA ASN A 130 65.43 26.84 -45.24
C ASN A 130 65.01 27.55 -43.93
N PRO A 131 65.92 28.21 -43.22
CA PRO A 131 65.59 28.95 -41.98
C PRO A 131 64.63 30.13 -42.23
N GLU A 132 64.50 30.59 -43.45
CA GLU A 132 63.57 31.62 -43.91
C GLU A 132 62.16 31.09 -44.16
N GLY A 133 62.01 29.77 -44.20
CA GLY A 133 60.72 29.09 -44.42
C GLY A 133 60.45 28.78 -45.89
N GLU A 134 61.43 29.01 -46.81
CA GLU A 134 61.26 28.72 -48.22
C GLU A 134 61.48 27.23 -48.48
N GLU A 135 60.65 26.66 -49.31
CA GLU A 135 60.76 25.26 -49.76
C GLU A 135 61.98 25.04 -50.63
N LEU A 136 62.83 24.10 -50.22
CA LEU A 136 64.00 23.72 -50.97
C LEU A 136 63.89 22.37 -51.67
N ALA A 137 63.07 21.48 -51.18
CA ALA A 137 62.72 20.19 -51.82
C ALA A 137 61.41 19.68 -51.27
N SER A 138 60.57 19.08 -52.09
CA SER A 138 59.31 18.47 -51.70
C SER A 138 59.01 17.16 -52.45
N THR A 139 58.24 16.33 -51.82
CA THR A 139 57.67 15.13 -52.45
C THR A 139 56.34 15.36 -53.13
N ALA A 140 55.76 16.55 -53.00
CA ALA A 140 54.55 16.96 -53.68
C ALA A 140 54.79 17.27 -55.14
N PRO A 141 53.87 16.98 -56.04
CA PRO A 141 53.98 17.35 -57.46
C PRO A 141 53.97 18.86 -57.73
N GLN A 142 53.31 19.60 -56.87
CA GLN A 142 53.23 21.06 -56.86
C GLN A 142 53.59 21.59 -55.50
N PRO A 143 54.25 22.76 -55.38
CA PRO A 143 54.55 23.36 -54.09
C PRO A 143 53.32 23.56 -53.30
N THR A 144 53.21 22.87 -52.16
CA THR A 144 52.10 23.03 -51.24
C THR A 144 52.57 24.02 -50.17
N ALA A 145 51.80 25.09 -49.93
CA ALA A 145 52.12 26.05 -48.86
C ALA A 145 51.98 25.35 -47.49
N VAL A 146 53.04 24.73 -47.01
CA VAL A 146 53.09 24.20 -45.65
C VAL A 146 53.52 25.37 -44.73
N GLU A 147 52.55 25.96 -44.08
CA GLU A 147 52.78 27.07 -43.13
C GLU A 147 53.34 26.48 -41.79
N LEU A 148 54.57 26.79 -41.51
CA LEU A 148 55.13 26.55 -40.19
C LEU A 148 54.68 27.66 -39.23
N PRO A 149 54.41 27.37 -37.97
CA PRO A 149 53.97 28.39 -36.98
C PRO A 149 54.96 29.57 -36.91
N PRO A 150 54.48 30.78 -36.68
CA PRO A 150 55.34 31.97 -36.48
C PRO A 150 56.36 31.71 -35.39
N GLY A 151 57.65 32.09 -35.67
CA GLY A 151 58.73 31.86 -34.71
C GLY A 151 59.23 30.41 -34.60
N TRP A 152 58.85 29.53 -35.55
CA TRP A 152 59.25 28.11 -35.54
C TRP A 152 60.76 27.88 -35.41
N THR A 153 61.63 28.74 -35.95
CA THR A 153 63.06 28.64 -35.85
C THR A 153 63.60 28.79 -34.41
N THR A 154 62.91 29.56 -33.56
CA THR A 154 63.22 29.68 -32.14
C THR A 154 62.76 28.44 -31.40
N THR A 155 61.53 27.98 -31.65
CA THR A 155 60.94 26.78 -31.06
C THR A 155 61.72 25.50 -31.42
N ILE A 156 62.11 25.36 -32.68
CA ILE A 156 62.83 24.16 -33.17
C ILE A 156 64.23 24.06 -32.55
N ARG A 157 64.87 25.20 -32.25
CA ARG A 157 66.17 25.23 -31.55
C ARG A 157 66.05 24.84 -30.09
N ALA A 158 64.95 25.29 -29.42
CA ALA A 158 64.74 25.02 -28.00
C ALA A 158 64.27 23.58 -27.77
N ASP A 159 63.32 23.12 -28.57
CA ASP A 159 62.61 21.85 -28.35
C ASP A 159 63.03 20.71 -29.29
N ASN A 160 63.92 20.95 -30.24
CA ASN A 160 64.32 19.98 -31.30
C ASN A 160 63.14 19.47 -32.15
N ALA A 161 62.01 20.13 -32.11
CA ALA A 161 60.86 19.80 -32.93
C ALA A 161 59.82 20.94 -32.88
N VAL A 162 59.01 21.08 -33.93
CA VAL A 162 57.82 21.89 -33.95
C VAL A 162 56.69 21.00 -34.40
N VAL A 163 55.55 21.11 -33.74
CA VAL A 163 54.29 20.51 -34.17
C VAL A 163 53.32 21.64 -34.44
N GLY A 164 52.85 21.71 -35.67
CA GLY A 164 51.89 22.71 -36.13
C GLY A 164 50.47 22.34 -35.72
N ASP A 165 49.54 23.23 -36.01
CA ASP A 165 48.13 23.00 -35.79
C ASP A 165 47.58 21.95 -36.77
N ALA A 166 46.62 21.16 -36.28
CA ALA A 166 45.89 20.24 -37.15
C ALA A 166 44.95 21.01 -38.07
N SER A 167 44.98 20.64 -39.35
CA SER A 167 44.16 21.29 -40.40
C SER A 167 43.47 20.28 -41.29
N TRP A 168 42.46 20.76 -42.02
CA TRP A 168 41.75 19.95 -42.99
C TRP A 168 42.40 20.15 -44.38
N ASP A 169 42.94 19.07 -44.93
CA ASP A 169 43.42 19.05 -46.28
C ASP A 169 42.24 18.75 -47.23
N ALA A 170 41.76 19.78 -47.90
CA ALA A 170 40.60 19.67 -48.78
C ALA A 170 40.91 18.92 -50.10
N GLU A 171 42.16 18.92 -50.52
CA GLU A 171 42.60 18.21 -51.74
C GLU A 171 42.58 16.70 -51.55
N HIS A 172 43.09 16.23 -50.43
CA HIS A 172 43.14 14.81 -50.08
C HIS A 172 42.01 14.33 -49.20
N MET A 173 41.09 15.26 -48.78
CA MET A 173 39.95 14.95 -47.92
C MET A 173 40.38 14.30 -46.60
N LYS A 174 41.41 14.82 -45.97
CA LYS A 174 42.03 14.26 -44.74
C LYS A 174 42.34 15.30 -43.71
N SER A 175 42.28 14.88 -42.43
CA SER A 175 42.84 15.66 -41.34
C SER A 175 44.34 15.46 -41.29
N VAL A 176 45.08 16.53 -41.22
CA VAL A 176 46.55 16.51 -41.28
C VAL A 176 47.15 17.36 -40.18
N VAL A 177 48.39 17.05 -39.85
CA VAL A 177 49.21 17.85 -38.96
C VAL A 177 50.63 17.95 -39.52
N VAL A 178 51.25 19.11 -39.27
CA VAL A 178 52.64 19.34 -39.75
C VAL A 178 53.60 19.16 -38.60
N PHE A 179 54.61 18.27 -38.80
CA PHE A 179 55.74 18.09 -37.90
C PHE A 179 56.99 18.58 -38.59
N ALA A 180 57.86 19.29 -37.83
CA ALA A 180 59.14 19.73 -38.31
C ALA A 180 60.25 19.42 -37.31
N VAL A 181 61.41 18.97 -37.83
CA VAL A 181 62.60 18.70 -37.03
C VAL A 181 63.80 19.38 -37.69
N PRO A 182 64.78 19.88 -36.88
CA PRO A 182 65.90 20.64 -37.41
C PRO A 182 66.88 19.75 -38.21
N ILE A 183 67.45 20.31 -39.25
CA ILE A 183 68.57 19.76 -39.98
C ILE A 183 69.81 20.59 -39.63
N TYR A 184 70.81 19.95 -39.05
CA TYR A 184 72.04 20.61 -38.65
C TYR A 184 73.21 20.17 -39.56
N GLN A 185 74.09 21.13 -39.85
CA GLN A 185 75.38 20.86 -40.43
C GLN A 185 76.31 20.23 -39.39
N THR A 186 77.32 19.43 -39.87
CA THR A 186 78.42 18.96 -39.02
C THR A 186 79.15 20.17 -38.45
N GLY A 187 78.84 20.55 -37.23
CA GLY A 187 79.34 21.77 -36.55
C GLY A 187 78.18 22.57 -35.91
N GLY A 188 76.93 22.13 -35.94
CA GLY A 188 75.82 22.66 -35.13
C GLY A 188 75.08 23.85 -35.75
N ARG A 189 75.41 24.28 -36.95
CA ARG A 189 74.68 25.34 -37.64
C ARG A 189 73.34 24.79 -38.18
N LEU A 190 72.23 25.45 -37.88
CA LEU A 190 70.92 25.14 -38.44
C LEU A 190 70.93 25.41 -39.96
N LEU A 191 70.71 24.36 -40.75
CA LEU A 191 70.59 24.41 -42.22
C LEU A 191 69.14 24.66 -42.67
N GLY A 192 68.22 24.14 -41.93
CA GLY A 192 66.77 24.20 -42.22
C GLY A 192 66.00 23.21 -41.39
N ALA A 193 64.84 22.85 -41.80
CA ALA A 193 63.99 21.82 -41.16
C ALA A 193 63.48 20.80 -42.16
N LEU A 194 63.49 19.53 -41.74
CA LEU A 194 62.69 18.51 -42.42
C LEU A 194 61.29 18.57 -41.85
N THR A 195 60.35 18.79 -42.73
CA THR A 195 58.93 18.97 -42.40
C THR A 195 58.12 17.84 -43.03
N ALA A 196 57.20 17.30 -42.25
CA ALA A 196 56.30 16.22 -42.68
C ALA A 196 54.84 16.66 -42.47
N LYS A 197 54.03 16.46 -43.48
CA LYS A 197 52.60 16.54 -43.39
C LYS A 197 52.06 15.11 -43.14
N LEU A 198 51.49 14.90 -41.97
CA LEU A 198 51.06 13.59 -41.46
C LEU A 198 49.54 13.44 -41.55
N ASP A 199 49.06 12.28 -41.99
CA ASP A 199 47.66 11.88 -41.98
C ASP A 199 47.26 11.45 -40.56
N LEU A 200 46.25 12.07 -40.00
CA LEU A 200 45.67 11.75 -38.68
C LEU A 200 44.76 10.51 -38.70
N GLY A 201 44.62 9.83 -39.83
CA GLY A 201 43.84 8.59 -39.96
C GLY A 201 44.29 7.48 -39.00
N ALA A 202 45.61 7.44 -38.69
CA ALA A 202 46.13 6.54 -37.66
C ALA A 202 45.53 6.82 -36.28
N LEU A 203 45.45 8.08 -35.91
CA LEU A 203 44.80 8.52 -34.64
C LEU A 203 43.31 8.25 -34.64
N HIS A 204 42.64 8.42 -35.76
CA HIS A 204 41.22 8.06 -35.87
C HIS A 204 41.00 6.56 -35.60
N ARG A 205 41.86 5.68 -36.17
CA ARG A 205 41.80 4.23 -35.90
C ARG A 205 42.06 3.91 -34.43
N LEU A 206 43.01 4.61 -33.80
CA LEU A 206 43.34 4.47 -32.40
C LEU A 206 42.17 4.90 -31.50
N LEU A 207 41.58 6.07 -31.75
CA LEU A 207 40.41 6.54 -31.00
C LEU A 207 39.21 5.57 -31.12
N ARG A 208 38.96 5.02 -32.30
CA ARG A 208 37.90 4.03 -32.50
C ARG A 208 38.09 2.76 -31.67
N ARG A 209 39.31 2.33 -31.44
CA ARG A 209 39.62 1.15 -30.62
C ARG A 209 39.19 1.39 -29.16
N PHE A 210 39.40 2.57 -28.62
CA PHE A 210 39.08 2.93 -27.26
C PHE A 210 37.60 3.29 -27.06
N ALA A 211 36.90 3.75 -28.09
CA ALA A 211 35.47 4.05 -28.03
C ALA A 211 34.58 2.80 -27.89
N GLY A 212 35.12 1.61 -28.15
CA GLY A 212 34.38 0.33 -28.03
C GLY A 212 34.42 -0.33 -26.66
N GLY A 213 35.08 0.25 -25.66
CA GLY A 213 35.27 -0.35 -24.35
C GLY A 213 34.21 0.12 -23.34
N GLY A 214 33.12 -0.64 -23.15
CA GLY A 214 32.22 -0.50 -22.01
C GLY A 214 30.91 0.25 -22.23
N ALA A 215 30.91 1.41 -22.85
CA ALA A 215 29.68 2.15 -23.18
C ALA A 215 29.37 2.05 -24.67
N GLN A 216 28.18 1.59 -25.04
CA GLN A 216 27.78 1.40 -26.45
C GLN A 216 27.79 2.70 -27.27
N THR A 217 27.66 3.86 -26.62
CA THR A 217 27.59 5.18 -27.25
C THR A 217 28.74 6.12 -26.83
N GLY A 218 29.70 5.64 -26.04
CA GLY A 218 30.87 6.42 -25.64
C GLY A 218 31.66 6.93 -26.86
N GLN A 219 32.12 8.17 -26.78
CA GLN A 219 32.91 8.81 -27.82
C GLN A 219 34.23 9.33 -27.24
N VAL A 220 35.26 9.28 -28.07
CA VAL A 220 36.58 9.81 -27.72
C VAL A 220 37.01 10.79 -28.79
N TYR A 221 37.44 11.97 -28.37
CA TYR A 221 37.90 13.03 -29.26
C TYR A 221 39.32 13.44 -28.90
N LEU A 222 40.07 13.81 -29.91
CA LEU A 222 41.27 14.61 -29.76
C LEU A 222 40.89 16.06 -30.02
N ILE A 223 41.18 16.95 -29.08
CA ILE A 223 40.89 18.37 -29.15
C ILE A 223 42.17 19.20 -28.98
N ALA A 224 42.22 20.34 -29.58
CA ALA A 224 43.24 21.36 -29.31
C ALA A 224 42.94 22.11 -27.99
N ALA A 225 43.91 22.82 -27.43
CA ALA A 225 43.73 23.59 -26.19
C ALA A 225 42.66 24.65 -26.24
N ASP A 226 42.36 25.18 -27.41
CA ASP A 226 41.31 26.15 -27.66
C ASP A 226 39.90 25.53 -27.81
N GLY A 227 39.79 24.20 -27.77
CA GLY A 227 38.54 23.48 -27.86
C GLY A 227 38.14 23.02 -29.26
N HIS A 228 38.95 23.29 -30.27
CA HIS A 228 38.69 22.76 -31.61
C HIS A 228 38.86 21.26 -31.65
N ALA A 229 37.90 20.58 -32.24
CA ALA A 229 37.98 19.13 -32.40
C ALA A 229 38.88 18.77 -33.59
N ILE A 230 39.85 17.88 -33.37
CA ILE A 230 40.84 17.45 -34.37
C ILE A 230 40.40 16.14 -34.98
N VAL A 231 40.20 15.12 -34.18
CA VAL A 231 39.81 13.76 -34.61
C VAL A 231 38.80 13.21 -33.61
N GLY A 232 37.82 12.47 -34.06
CA GLY A 232 36.86 11.78 -33.23
C GLY A 232 36.74 10.31 -33.54
N SER A 233 36.28 9.52 -32.59
CA SER A 233 36.14 8.07 -32.77
C SER A 233 35.02 7.65 -33.72
N ARG A 234 33.95 8.45 -33.85
CA ARG A 234 32.75 8.11 -34.65
C ARG A 234 32.38 9.17 -35.69
N SER A 235 32.74 10.42 -35.46
CA SER A 235 32.34 11.53 -36.32
C SER A 235 33.21 11.60 -37.59
N ALA A 236 32.62 12.03 -38.70
CA ALA A 236 33.35 12.27 -39.94
C ALA A 236 34.36 13.41 -39.74
N PRO A 237 35.64 13.24 -40.08
CA PRO A 237 36.69 14.21 -39.80
C PRO A 237 36.40 15.63 -40.33
N ALA A 238 35.86 15.75 -41.54
CA ALA A 238 35.55 17.03 -42.16
C ALA A 238 34.53 17.89 -41.42
N GLU A 239 33.51 17.25 -40.85
CA GLU A 239 32.50 17.95 -40.04
C GLU A 239 33.01 18.27 -38.64
N LEU A 240 33.81 17.36 -38.09
CA LEU A 240 34.33 17.46 -36.74
C LEU A 240 35.27 18.63 -36.59
N MET A 241 36.20 18.84 -37.50
CA MET A 241 37.17 19.94 -37.44
C MET A 241 36.54 21.34 -37.54
N ARG A 242 35.26 21.46 -37.95
CA ARG A 242 34.47 22.70 -37.94
C ARG A 242 33.78 22.93 -36.59
N ARG A 243 33.81 21.97 -35.70
CA ARG A 243 33.13 22.01 -34.40
C ARG A 243 34.10 22.42 -33.29
N THR A 244 33.64 23.31 -32.45
CA THR A 244 34.38 23.75 -31.28
C THR A 244 33.54 23.50 -30.04
N LEU A 245 34.14 22.95 -29.02
CA LEU A 245 33.54 22.89 -27.70
C LEU A 245 33.44 24.28 -27.10
N ASP A 246 32.43 24.48 -26.26
CA ASP A 246 32.36 25.72 -25.47
C ASP A 246 33.67 25.91 -24.69
N THR A 247 34.33 27.04 -24.93
CA THR A 247 35.62 27.37 -24.32
C THR A 247 35.57 27.35 -22.80
N ALA A 248 34.41 27.67 -22.18
CA ALA A 248 34.23 27.62 -20.74
C ALA A 248 34.19 26.14 -20.23
N ALA A 249 33.55 25.24 -20.97
CA ALA A 249 33.51 23.82 -20.65
C ALA A 249 34.91 23.19 -20.74
N VAL A 250 35.64 23.47 -21.86
CA VAL A 250 37.01 22.97 -22.08
C VAL A 250 37.95 23.48 -20.98
N ARG A 251 37.92 24.78 -20.69
CA ARG A 251 38.74 25.36 -19.63
C ARG A 251 38.45 24.71 -18.29
N GLY A 252 37.18 24.54 -17.93
CA GLY A 252 36.80 23.92 -16.67
C GLY A 252 37.16 22.44 -16.55
N LEU A 253 37.22 21.71 -17.70
CA LEU A 253 37.74 20.34 -17.75
C LEU A 253 39.27 20.29 -17.63
N LEU A 254 39.97 21.20 -18.32
CA LEU A 254 41.44 21.25 -18.32
C LEU A 254 42.00 21.76 -16.99
N GLU A 255 41.28 22.65 -16.26
CA GLU A 255 41.71 23.14 -14.93
C GLU A 255 41.63 22.04 -13.86
N ARG A 256 40.70 21.09 -14.02
CA ARG A 256 40.54 19.95 -13.11
C ARG A 256 40.79 18.63 -13.85
N GLU A 257 41.96 18.53 -14.43
CA GLU A 257 42.36 17.34 -15.18
C GLU A 257 42.10 16.06 -14.36
N GLY A 258 41.42 15.12 -14.95
CA GLY A 258 41.02 13.89 -14.30
C GLY A 258 39.69 13.97 -13.53
N ALA A 259 38.99 15.11 -13.43
CA ALA A 259 37.62 15.18 -12.95
C ALA A 259 36.63 14.95 -14.11
N THR A 260 35.48 14.35 -13.80
CA THR A 260 34.35 14.31 -14.76
C THR A 260 33.44 15.52 -14.54
N ARG A 261 32.89 16.01 -15.64
CA ARG A 261 31.91 17.11 -15.63
C ARG A 261 30.78 16.84 -16.62
N GLU A 262 29.59 17.32 -16.27
CA GLU A 262 28.48 17.40 -17.20
C GLU A 262 28.57 18.71 -18.00
N TYR A 263 28.39 18.61 -19.29
CA TYR A 263 28.41 19.74 -20.20
C TYR A 263 27.70 19.38 -21.50
N ARG A 264 27.52 20.37 -22.37
CA ARG A 264 26.95 20.15 -23.70
C ARG A 264 28.04 19.75 -24.67
N GLY A 265 28.03 18.48 -25.09
CA GLY A 265 29.02 17.89 -25.98
C GLY A 265 29.00 18.45 -27.40
N LEU A 266 29.98 18.00 -28.22
CA LEU A 266 30.15 18.44 -29.63
C LEU A 266 28.93 18.18 -30.52
N GLU A 267 28.12 17.18 -30.21
CA GLU A 267 26.87 16.87 -30.90
C GLU A 267 25.64 17.59 -30.33
N GLY A 268 25.84 18.47 -29.35
CA GLY A 268 24.78 19.30 -28.77
C GLY A 268 23.94 18.62 -27.69
N GLN A 269 24.26 17.37 -27.29
CA GLN A 269 23.61 16.63 -26.22
C GLN A 269 24.33 16.84 -24.88
N GLU A 270 23.61 16.63 -23.78
CA GLU A 270 24.21 16.61 -22.44
C GLU A 270 25.05 15.34 -22.28
N VAL A 271 26.32 15.53 -21.93
CA VAL A 271 27.31 14.45 -21.77
C VAL A 271 28.05 14.57 -20.45
N VAL A 272 28.55 13.42 -19.98
CA VAL A 272 29.53 13.33 -18.91
C VAL A 272 30.88 13.05 -19.54
N GLY A 273 31.86 13.89 -19.34
CA GLY A 273 33.18 13.72 -19.95
C GLY A 273 34.33 13.90 -18.98
N ALA A 274 35.46 13.29 -19.34
CA ALA A 274 36.76 13.45 -18.70
C ALA A 274 37.82 13.82 -19.73
N VAL A 275 38.75 14.67 -19.36
CA VAL A 275 39.82 15.12 -20.23
C VAL A 275 41.18 14.70 -19.68
N LYS A 276 42.11 14.41 -20.58
CA LYS A 276 43.54 14.18 -20.27
C LYS A 276 44.39 14.88 -21.32
N ARG A 277 45.33 15.73 -20.86
CA ARG A 277 46.30 16.43 -21.74
C ARG A 277 47.29 15.45 -22.35
N VAL A 278 47.65 15.71 -23.60
CA VAL A 278 48.80 15.11 -24.28
C VAL A 278 49.98 16.07 -24.10
N PRO A 279 51.15 15.61 -23.60
CA PRO A 279 52.24 16.51 -23.26
C PRO A 279 52.77 17.37 -24.41
N ARG A 280 52.72 16.81 -25.63
CA ARG A 280 53.08 17.47 -26.89
C ARG A 280 52.32 16.84 -28.07
N PRO A 281 51.74 17.62 -28.99
CA PRO A 281 51.50 19.06 -28.92
C PRO A 281 50.47 19.43 -27.84
N ASP A 282 50.07 20.70 -27.71
CA ASP A 282 49.07 21.13 -26.70
C ASP A 282 47.65 20.62 -27.08
N TRP A 283 47.53 19.32 -27.09
CA TRP A 283 46.30 18.58 -27.35
C TRP A 283 45.76 17.98 -26.07
N ALA A 284 44.47 17.63 -26.13
CA ALA A 284 43.83 16.89 -25.05
C ALA A 284 42.94 15.79 -25.61
N VAL A 285 42.89 14.67 -24.89
CA VAL A 285 41.95 13.60 -25.17
C VAL A 285 40.73 13.77 -24.29
N LEU A 286 39.57 13.89 -24.91
CA LEU A 286 38.27 13.99 -24.29
C LEU A 286 37.52 12.68 -24.49
N ALA A 287 37.17 12.00 -23.38
CA ALA A 287 36.29 10.85 -23.40
C ALA A 287 34.92 11.27 -22.84
N GLU A 288 33.84 11.03 -23.56
CA GLU A 288 32.50 11.41 -23.15
C GLU A 288 31.47 10.32 -23.41
N VAL A 289 30.42 10.32 -22.56
CA VAL A 289 29.25 9.44 -22.68
C VAL A 289 27.99 10.29 -22.51
N PRO A 290 26.93 10.07 -23.31
CA PRO A 290 25.65 10.76 -23.09
C PRO A 290 25.16 10.60 -21.67
N ALA A 291 24.74 11.70 -21.01
CA ALA A 291 24.26 11.68 -19.65
C ALA A 291 23.06 10.73 -19.47
N ALA A 292 22.18 10.70 -20.48
CA ALA A 292 21.04 9.78 -20.49
C ALA A 292 21.46 8.30 -20.44
N GLU A 293 22.58 7.91 -21.05
CA GLU A 293 23.14 6.56 -20.98
C GLU A 293 23.87 6.33 -19.67
N ALA A 294 24.69 7.28 -19.27
CA ALA A 294 25.42 7.25 -18.00
C ALA A 294 24.49 6.97 -16.81
N TYR A 295 23.33 7.65 -16.75
CA TYR A 295 22.38 7.51 -15.67
C TYR A 295 21.22 6.55 -15.92
N ARG A 296 21.15 5.90 -17.09
CA ARG A 296 20.06 4.98 -17.45
C ARG A 296 19.89 3.84 -16.46
N GLN A 297 20.99 3.32 -15.94
CA GLN A 297 20.97 2.23 -14.95
C GLN A 297 20.42 2.70 -13.61
N VAL A 298 20.77 3.91 -13.16
CA VAL A 298 20.22 4.52 -11.93
C VAL A 298 18.73 4.78 -12.06
N THR A 299 18.31 5.34 -13.20
CA THR A 299 16.89 5.62 -13.48
C THR A 299 16.07 4.33 -13.53
N ARG A 300 16.58 3.29 -14.18
CA ARG A 300 15.92 1.98 -14.22
C ARG A 300 15.80 1.39 -12.83
N LEU A 301 16.85 1.42 -12.03
CA LEU A 301 16.84 0.91 -10.65
C LEU A 301 15.85 1.68 -9.79
N ARG A 302 15.84 3.01 -9.87
CA ARG A 302 14.86 3.86 -9.18
C ARG A 302 13.43 3.47 -9.53
N ASN A 303 13.12 3.32 -10.80
CA ASN A 303 11.76 2.99 -11.27
C ASN A 303 11.33 1.59 -10.83
N VAL A 304 12.24 0.60 -10.88
CA VAL A 304 11.98 -0.76 -10.39
C VAL A 304 11.78 -0.77 -8.89
N THR A 305 12.61 -0.07 -8.12
CA THR A 305 12.45 0.05 -6.67
C THR A 305 11.12 0.73 -6.31
N ALA A 306 10.77 1.82 -6.99
CA ALA A 306 9.50 2.50 -6.79
C ALA A 306 8.30 1.58 -7.09
N LEU A 307 8.36 0.79 -8.16
CA LEU A 307 7.33 -0.19 -8.50
C LEU A 307 7.19 -1.28 -7.42
N ILE A 308 8.31 -1.83 -6.94
CA ILE A 308 8.31 -2.85 -5.88
C ILE A 308 7.71 -2.28 -4.59
N VAL A 309 8.11 -1.06 -4.19
CA VAL A 309 7.56 -0.39 -2.99
C VAL A 309 6.06 -0.17 -3.15
N ALA A 310 5.60 0.32 -4.31
CA ALA A 310 4.18 0.51 -4.58
C ALA A 310 3.40 -0.81 -4.52
N ALA A 311 3.90 -1.87 -5.15
CA ALA A 311 3.29 -3.20 -5.11
C ALA A 311 3.22 -3.76 -3.69
N LEU A 312 4.29 -3.59 -2.90
CA LEU A 312 4.34 -4.02 -1.50
C LEU A 312 3.32 -3.25 -0.64
N LEU A 313 3.19 -1.94 -0.82
CA LEU A 313 2.20 -1.13 -0.10
C LEU A 313 0.77 -1.57 -0.42
N VAL A 314 0.47 -1.86 -1.70
CA VAL A 314 -0.83 -2.40 -2.10
C VAL A 314 -1.08 -3.77 -1.46
N ALA A 315 -0.11 -4.66 -1.51
CA ALA A 315 -0.23 -6.00 -0.91
C ALA A 315 -0.46 -5.94 0.60
N VAL A 316 0.33 -5.11 1.33
CA VAL A 316 0.18 -4.90 2.77
C VAL A 316 -1.16 -4.23 3.10
N GLY A 317 -1.58 -3.24 2.31
CA GLY A 317 -2.88 -2.59 2.46
C GLY A 317 -4.05 -3.56 2.30
N LEU A 318 -4.02 -4.41 1.27
CA LEU A 318 -4.99 -5.47 1.06
C LEU A 318 -4.98 -6.49 2.21
N PHE A 319 -3.80 -6.94 2.63
CA PHE A 319 -3.67 -7.87 3.74
C PHE A 319 -4.23 -7.29 5.04
N ALA A 320 -3.87 -6.05 5.38
CA ALA A 320 -4.38 -5.36 6.55
C ALA A 320 -5.91 -5.15 6.48
N TYR A 321 -6.44 -4.85 5.28
CA TYR A 321 -7.87 -4.74 5.05
C TYR A 321 -8.60 -6.08 5.29
N PHE A 322 -8.09 -7.18 4.72
CA PHE A 322 -8.66 -8.52 4.94
C PHE A 322 -8.57 -8.94 6.40
N LEU A 323 -7.43 -8.71 7.06
CA LEU A 323 -7.26 -9.00 8.49
C LEU A 323 -8.24 -8.19 9.34
N GLY A 324 -8.43 -6.90 8.99
CA GLY A 324 -9.44 -6.05 9.62
C GLY A 324 -10.85 -6.59 9.47
N LEU A 325 -11.22 -7.13 8.30
CA LEU A 325 -12.50 -7.79 8.10
C LEU A 325 -12.66 -9.06 8.93
N LEU A 326 -11.58 -9.86 9.01
CA LEU A 326 -11.58 -11.13 9.72
C LEU A 326 -11.76 -10.96 11.24
N ILE A 327 -11.18 -9.91 11.82
CA ILE A 327 -11.22 -9.63 13.26
C ILE A 327 -12.42 -8.76 13.63
N THR A 328 -12.68 -7.69 12.88
CA THR A 328 -13.67 -6.67 13.30
C THR A 328 -15.11 -7.15 13.10
N ARG A 329 -15.40 -7.88 12.03
CA ARG A 329 -16.77 -8.39 11.78
C ARG A 329 -17.30 -9.29 12.91
N PRO A 330 -16.56 -10.29 13.41
CA PRO A 330 -16.99 -11.08 14.57
C PRO A 330 -17.17 -10.23 15.83
N LEU A 331 -16.27 -9.28 16.10
CA LEU A 331 -16.36 -8.38 17.26
C LEU A 331 -17.60 -7.48 17.19
N ASP A 332 -17.91 -6.91 16.02
CA ASP A 332 -19.11 -6.08 15.83
C ASP A 332 -20.38 -6.92 16.06
N ARG A 333 -20.38 -8.18 15.62
CA ARG A 333 -21.50 -9.12 15.86
C ARG A 333 -21.66 -9.43 17.34
N LEU A 334 -20.55 -9.71 18.05
CA LEU A 334 -20.56 -9.95 19.50
C LEU A 334 -21.06 -8.74 20.27
N THR A 335 -20.57 -7.54 19.92
CA THR A 335 -21.02 -6.29 20.55
C THR A 335 -22.52 -6.05 20.30
N GLY A 336 -22.99 -6.22 19.07
CA GLY A 336 -24.40 -6.09 18.74
C GLY A 336 -25.28 -7.12 19.44
N ALA A 337 -24.83 -8.36 19.56
CA ALA A 337 -25.53 -9.42 20.31
C ALA A 337 -25.57 -9.09 21.82
N ALA A 338 -24.44 -8.65 22.40
CA ALA A 338 -24.40 -8.25 23.80
C ALA A 338 -25.35 -7.10 24.12
N THR A 339 -25.48 -6.13 23.22
CA THR A 339 -26.45 -5.03 23.35
C THR A 339 -27.89 -5.54 23.34
N LYS A 340 -28.23 -6.51 22.50
CA LYS A 340 -29.55 -7.13 22.47
C LYS A 340 -29.85 -7.91 23.74
N VAL A 341 -28.88 -8.70 24.23
CA VAL A 341 -29.00 -9.42 25.49
C VAL A 341 -29.20 -8.48 26.67
N ALA A 342 -28.46 -7.36 26.71
CA ALA A 342 -28.64 -6.31 27.72
C ALA A 342 -30.01 -5.64 27.63
N GLY A 343 -30.62 -5.57 26.44
CA GLY A 343 -32.00 -5.12 26.22
C GLY A 343 -33.07 -6.17 26.55
N GLY A 344 -32.68 -7.36 27.06
CA GLY A 344 -33.61 -8.41 27.46
C GLY A 344 -33.93 -9.48 26.41
N ASP A 345 -33.38 -9.39 25.21
CA ASP A 345 -33.51 -10.41 24.18
C ASP A 345 -32.52 -11.55 24.40
N LEU A 346 -32.98 -12.63 25.03
CA LEU A 346 -32.19 -13.82 25.31
C LEU A 346 -32.32 -14.90 24.21
N ALA A 347 -33.00 -14.63 23.11
CA ALA A 347 -33.13 -15.54 21.97
C ALA A 347 -31.94 -15.43 20.98
N VAL A 348 -30.96 -14.62 21.29
CA VAL A 348 -29.81 -14.36 20.42
C VAL A 348 -28.86 -15.55 20.44
N HIS A 349 -28.54 -16.09 19.25
CA HIS A 349 -27.49 -17.09 19.06
C HIS A 349 -26.55 -16.65 17.94
N LEU A 350 -25.24 -16.63 18.21
CA LEU A 350 -24.24 -16.26 17.24
C LEU A 350 -23.62 -17.50 16.59
N PRO A 351 -23.49 -17.52 15.24
CA PRO A 351 -22.75 -18.60 14.60
C PRO A 351 -21.28 -18.54 15.00
N VAL A 352 -20.71 -19.64 15.44
CA VAL A 352 -19.29 -19.79 15.71
C VAL A 352 -18.57 -19.85 14.37
N VAL A 353 -17.98 -18.75 13.94
CA VAL A 353 -17.24 -18.65 12.69
C VAL A 353 -15.76 -18.59 12.97
N GLY A 354 -15.03 -19.61 12.50
CA GLY A 354 -13.58 -19.73 12.69
C GLY A 354 -13.18 -20.42 14.00
N GLY A 355 -11.92 -20.85 14.05
CA GLY A 355 -11.27 -21.40 15.25
C GLY A 355 -10.50 -20.31 16.00
N GLY A 356 -9.83 -20.69 17.11
CA GLY A 356 -9.02 -19.80 17.92
C GLY A 356 -9.82 -18.99 18.92
N GLU A 357 -9.22 -17.91 19.42
CA GLU A 357 -9.74 -17.13 20.57
C GLU A 357 -11.11 -16.50 20.30
N LEU A 358 -11.36 -16.02 19.08
CA LEU A 358 -12.66 -15.41 18.72
C LEU A 358 -13.79 -16.44 18.63
N GLY A 359 -13.50 -17.63 18.12
CA GLY A 359 -14.46 -18.74 18.14
C GLY A 359 -14.82 -19.13 19.56
N TYR A 360 -13.81 -19.30 20.41
CA TYR A 360 -13.98 -19.63 21.82
C TYR A 360 -14.80 -18.57 22.58
N VAL A 361 -14.51 -17.29 22.38
CA VAL A 361 -15.31 -16.20 23.01
C VAL A 361 -16.76 -16.22 22.54
N THR A 362 -17.00 -16.54 21.26
CA THR A 362 -18.37 -16.66 20.72
C THR A 362 -19.11 -17.84 21.36
N GLU A 363 -18.45 -18.97 21.56
CA GLU A 363 -19.00 -20.16 22.21
C GLU A 363 -19.36 -19.89 23.68
N VAL A 364 -18.40 -19.29 24.43
CA VAL A 364 -18.64 -18.89 25.82
C VAL A 364 -19.78 -17.87 25.94
N PHE A 365 -19.88 -16.93 25.00
CA PHE A 365 -20.99 -15.98 24.95
C PHE A 365 -22.33 -16.68 24.76
N ASN A 366 -22.43 -17.62 23.80
CA ASN A 366 -23.65 -18.39 23.55
C ASN A 366 -24.06 -19.22 24.80
N ASP A 367 -23.10 -19.86 25.46
CA ASP A 367 -23.34 -20.60 26.69
C ASP A 367 -23.88 -19.70 27.83
N MET A 368 -23.29 -18.51 27.97
CA MET A 368 -23.75 -17.54 28.96
C MET A 368 -25.21 -17.13 28.69
N VAL A 369 -25.54 -16.80 27.45
CA VAL A 369 -26.90 -16.41 27.05
C VAL A 369 -27.89 -17.56 27.30
N ALA A 370 -27.53 -18.81 26.97
CA ALA A 370 -28.35 -19.99 27.22
C ALA A 370 -28.63 -20.17 28.72
N ARG A 371 -27.62 -20.03 29.59
CA ARG A 371 -27.80 -20.10 31.06
C ARG A 371 -28.67 -18.98 31.62
N LEU A 372 -28.53 -17.75 31.10
CA LEU A 372 -29.39 -16.64 31.50
C LEU A 372 -30.85 -16.89 31.12
N HIS A 373 -31.09 -17.44 29.93
CA HIS A 373 -32.43 -17.79 29.47
C HIS A 373 -33.08 -18.88 30.34
N GLU A 374 -32.32 -19.94 30.68
CA GLU A 374 -32.77 -21.01 31.56
C GLU A 374 -33.08 -20.50 32.98
N SER A 375 -32.18 -19.66 33.55
CA SER A 375 -32.39 -19.05 34.87
C SER A 375 -33.62 -18.20 34.91
N ARG A 376 -33.88 -17.41 33.87
CA ARG A 376 -35.08 -16.56 33.75
C ARG A 376 -36.35 -17.42 33.71
N LYS A 377 -36.37 -18.50 32.91
CA LYS A 377 -37.50 -19.43 32.85
C LYS A 377 -37.79 -20.09 34.19
N GLU A 378 -36.75 -20.46 34.94
CA GLU A 378 -36.91 -21.08 36.27
C GLU A 378 -37.47 -20.04 37.29
N LEU A 379 -37.03 -18.80 37.23
CA LEU A 379 -37.62 -17.71 38.04
C LEU A 379 -39.10 -17.48 37.70
N GLU A 380 -39.45 -17.44 36.42
CA GLU A 380 -40.83 -17.34 35.95
C GLU A 380 -41.67 -18.57 36.39
N ARG A 381 -41.08 -19.74 36.46
CA ARG A 381 -41.72 -20.98 36.95
C ARG A 381 -41.99 -20.95 38.43
N LEU A 382 -41.15 -20.33 39.21
CA LEU A 382 -41.31 -20.16 40.68
C LEU A 382 -42.32 -19.09 41.09
N SER A 383 -42.75 -18.20 40.17
CA SER A 383 -43.78 -17.22 40.43
C SER A 383 -45.15 -17.92 40.50
N VAL A 384 -45.80 -17.89 41.70
CA VAL A 384 -47.09 -18.55 41.95
C VAL A 384 -48.27 -17.60 41.97
N THR A 385 -48.04 -16.31 41.93
CA THR A 385 -49.05 -15.26 41.99
C THR A 385 -49.26 -14.54 40.65
N ASP A 386 -50.42 -13.94 40.46
CA ASP A 386 -50.74 -12.99 39.38
C ASP A 386 -50.25 -11.58 39.80
N ASP A 387 -49.44 -10.97 38.92
CA ASP A 387 -48.78 -9.68 39.22
C ASP A 387 -49.76 -8.50 39.39
N LEU A 388 -50.95 -8.57 38.77
CA LEU A 388 -51.93 -7.50 38.82
C LEU A 388 -52.77 -7.60 40.12
N THR A 389 -53.24 -8.78 40.43
CA THR A 389 -54.26 -8.99 41.46
C THR A 389 -53.69 -9.51 42.80
N GLY A 390 -52.46 -10.06 42.77
CA GLY A 390 -51.83 -10.69 43.93
C GLY A 390 -52.50 -11.98 44.39
N LEU A 391 -53.53 -12.50 43.66
CA LEU A 391 -54.09 -13.83 43.81
C LEU A 391 -53.13 -14.88 43.22
N TYR A 392 -53.44 -16.16 43.43
CA TYR A 392 -52.68 -17.21 42.73
C TYR A 392 -52.93 -17.09 41.23
N ASN A 393 -51.90 -17.47 40.45
CA ASN A 393 -52.01 -17.52 38.98
C ASN A 393 -52.65 -18.86 38.53
N ARG A 394 -53.09 -18.90 37.29
CA ARG A 394 -53.73 -20.09 36.66
C ARG A 394 -52.90 -21.35 36.83
N ARG A 395 -51.59 -21.29 36.77
CA ARG A 395 -50.68 -22.45 36.89
C ARG A 395 -50.81 -23.06 38.30
N TYR A 396 -50.63 -22.22 39.31
CA TYR A 396 -50.76 -22.66 40.72
C TYR A 396 -52.16 -23.21 41.01
N LEU A 397 -53.20 -22.54 40.47
CA LEU A 397 -54.60 -23.02 40.59
C LEU A 397 -54.80 -24.44 40.05
N MET A 398 -54.24 -24.74 38.84
CA MET A 398 -54.39 -26.06 38.24
C MET A 398 -53.69 -27.16 39.09
N ASP A 399 -52.50 -26.85 39.62
CA ASP A 399 -51.80 -27.76 40.52
C ASP A 399 -52.57 -27.94 41.83
N ALA A 400 -53.11 -26.88 42.42
CA ALA A 400 -53.90 -26.91 43.63
C ALA A 400 -55.19 -27.68 43.45
N LEU A 401 -55.94 -27.46 42.35
CA LEU A 401 -57.16 -28.20 41.99
C LEU A 401 -56.89 -29.69 41.81
N ALA A 402 -55.82 -30.06 41.10
CA ALA A 402 -55.45 -31.43 40.87
C ALA A 402 -55.08 -32.14 42.18
N ASN A 403 -54.37 -31.43 43.06
CA ASN A 403 -54.05 -31.95 44.40
C ASN A 403 -55.28 -32.14 45.25
N GLU A 404 -56.19 -31.18 45.24
CA GLU A 404 -57.39 -31.21 46.05
C GLU A 404 -58.37 -32.33 45.53
N VAL A 405 -58.55 -32.51 44.24
CA VAL A 405 -59.35 -33.61 43.68
C VAL A 405 -58.77 -34.96 44.06
N ARG A 406 -57.45 -35.14 44.06
CA ARG A 406 -56.77 -36.36 44.52
C ARG A 406 -56.97 -36.59 46.03
N ARG A 407 -56.90 -35.52 46.85
CA ARG A 407 -57.13 -35.55 48.29
C ARG A 407 -58.58 -35.92 48.59
N SER A 408 -59.53 -35.19 47.97
CA SER A 408 -60.96 -35.42 48.11
C SER A 408 -61.37 -36.83 47.76
N ARG A 409 -60.83 -37.39 46.67
CA ARG A 409 -61.06 -38.79 46.26
C ARG A 409 -60.52 -39.77 47.29
N ARG A 410 -59.34 -39.54 47.88
CA ARG A 410 -58.73 -40.42 48.86
C ARG A 410 -59.45 -40.44 50.18
N LEU A 411 -59.95 -39.27 50.60
CA LEU A 411 -60.56 -39.07 51.91
C LEU A 411 -62.08 -39.11 51.92
N ASP A 412 -62.69 -39.33 50.73
CA ASP A 412 -64.12 -39.29 50.48
C ASP A 412 -64.79 -37.98 50.92
N HIS A 413 -64.10 -36.88 50.69
CA HIS A 413 -64.60 -35.54 51.04
C HIS A 413 -65.02 -34.78 49.79
N PRO A 414 -66.08 -33.94 49.86
CA PRO A 414 -66.46 -33.06 48.74
C PRO A 414 -65.45 -31.89 48.65
N CYS A 415 -65.18 -31.47 47.43
CA CYS A 415 -64.62 -30.14 47.19
C CYS A 415 -65.42 -29.43 46.13
N ALA A 416 -65.43 -28.12 46.11
CA ALA A 416 -66.17 -27.34 45.15
C ALA A 416 -65.26 -26.35 44.42
N LEU A 417 -65.69 -26.01 43.23
CA LEU A 417 -65.01 -25.05 42.38
C LEU A 417 -66.01 -23.91 42.02
N LEU A 418 -65.54 -22.69 42.19
CA LEU A 418 -66.21 -21.52 41.68
C LEU A 418 -65.48 -21.01 40.47
N MET A 419 -66.21 -20.73 39.39
CA MET A 419 -65.74 -20.03 38.19
C MET A 419 -66.54 -18.72 38.12
N ALA A 420 -65.85 -17.59 38.24
CA ALA A 420 -66.45 -16.27 38.29
C ALA A 420 -65.90 -15.42 37.12
N ASP A 421 -66.75 -14.61 36.56
CA ASP A 421 -66.39 -13.69 35.49
C ASP A 421 -67.11 -12.36 35.70
N VAL A 422 -66.39 -11.27 35.51
CA VAL A 422 -66.88 -9.92 35.75
C VAL A 422 -67.76 -9.50 34.57
N ASP A 423 -69.03 -9.30 34.87
CA ASP A 423 -70.05 -8.94 33.88
C ASP A 423 -69.77 -7.55 33.29
N HIS A 424 -69.85 -7.46 31.93
CA HIS A 424 -69.68 -6.21 31.18
C HIS A 424 -68.30 -5.50 31.42
N PHE A 425 -67.26 -6.27 31.75
CA PHE A 425 -65.93 -5.69 32.06
C PHE A 425 -65.33 -4.98 30.87
N LYS A 426 -65.54 -5.47 29.67
CA LYS A 426 -65.09 -4.79 28.44
C LYS A 426 -65.74 -3.40 28.29
N GLU A 427 -67.07 -3.32 28.48
CA GLU A 427 -67.80 -2.05 28.41
C GLU A 427 -67.33 -1.06 29.48
N TYR A 428 -66.98 -1.58 30.68
CA TYR A 428 -66.35 -0.78 31.74
C TYR A 428 -65.01 -0.23 31.33
N ASN A 429 -64.12 -1.07 30.71
CA ASN A 429 -62.85 -0.62 30.19
C ASN A 429 -63.00 0.43 29.08
N ASP A 430 -63.98 0.23 28.19
CA ASP A 430 -64.24 1.15 27.10
C ASP A 430 -64.74 2.51 27.61
N ALA A 431 -65.49 2.52 28.75
CA ALA A 431 -66.02 3.73 29.39
C ALA A 431 -65.02 4.46 30.28
N TYR A 432 -64.16 3.73 31.02
CA TYR A 432 -63.33 4.31 32.09
C TYR A 432 -61.82 4.12 31.84
N GLY A 433 -61.43 3.45 30.75
CA GLY A 433 -60.04 3.17 30.38
C GLY A 433 -59.46 1.94 31.10
N HIS A 434 -58.40 1.34 30.48
CA HIS A 434 -57.78 0.11 30.97
C HIS A 434 -57.18 0.24 32.37
N LEU A 435 -56.66 1.42 32.75
CA LEU A 435 -56.11 1.65 34.13
C LEU A 435 -57.21 1.54 35.20
N ALA A 436 -58.41 2.04 34.91
CA ALA A 436 -59.55 1.89 35.81
C ALA A 436 -60.05 0.43 35.86
N GLY A 437 -59.97 -0.31 34.75
CA GLY A 437 -60.21 -1.74 34.74
C GLY A 437 -59.21 -2.56 35.56
N ASP A 438 -57.94 -2.23 35.47
CA ASP A 438 -56.89 -2.87 36.31
C ASP A 438 -57.13 -2.61 37.81
N GLU A 439 -57.55 -1.42 38.17
CA GLU A 439 -57.86 -1.10 39.56
C GLU A 439 -59.14 -1.83 40.02
N ALA A 440 -60.16 -1.93 39.16
CA ALA A 440 -61.34 -2.74 39.41
C ALA A 440 -60.99 -4.23 39.63
N LEU A 441 -60.10 -4.82 38.81
CA LEU A 441 -59.66 -6.21 39.00
C LEU A 441 -58.90 -6.39 40.32
N ARG A 442 -58.05 -5.45 40.73
CA ARG A 442 -57.37 -5.48 42.04
C ARG A 442 -58.37 -5.45 43.19
N ARG A 443 -59.38 -4.61 43.06
CA ARG A 443 -60.42 -4.46 44.09
C ARG A 443 -61.28 -5.72 44.16
N ILE A 444 -61.72 -6.29 43.03
CA ILE A 444 -62.47 -7.55 42.94
C ILE A 444 -61.67 -8.70 43.54
N ALA A 445 -60.38 -8.77 43.27
CA ALA A 445 -59.46 -9.77 43.86
C ALA A 445 -59.37 -9.64 45.38
N GLY A 446 -59.32 -8.42 45.91
CA GLY A 446 -59.38 -8.14 47.36
C GLY A 446 -60.68 -8.66 47.95
N LEU A 447 -61.85 -8.31 47.37
CA LEU A 447 -63.15 -8.77 47.83
C LEU A 447 -63.28 -10.30 47.79
N LEU A 448 -62.71 -10.95 46.75
CA LEU A 448 -62.69 -12.40 46.65
C LEU A 448 -61.84 -13.04 47.74
N ARG A 449 -60.67 -12.46 48.04
CA ARG A 449 -59.80 -12.92 49.13
C ARG A 449 -60.45 -12.79 50.49
N ASP A 450 -61.16 -11.66 50.72
CA ASP A 450 -61.82 -11.43 52.00
C ASP A 450 -63.05 -12.35 52.21
N THR A 451 -63.62 -12.89 51.16
CA THR A 451 -64.76 -13.81 51.19
C THR A 451 -64.36 -15.30 51.22
N THR A 452 -63.10 -15.61 51.00
CA THR A 452 -62.52 -16.95 51.03
C THR A 452 -61.75 -17.20 52.32
N ARG A 453 -61.52 -18.48 52.67
CA ARG A 453 -60.75 -18.89 53.85
C ARG A 453 -59.29 -19.06 53.46
N ASP A 454 -58.39 -19.06 54.44
CA ASP A 454 -56.97 -19.30 54.21
C ASP A 454 -56.65 -20.63 53.52
N VAL A 455 -57.53 -21.65 53.67
CA VAL A 455 -57.37 -22.96 53.02
C VAL A 455 -57.95 -23.01 51.60
N ASP A 456 -58.70 -22.00 51.20
CA ASP A 456 -59.29 -21.87 49.88
C ASP A 456 -58.20 -21.32 48.90
N CYS A 457 -58.22 -21.84 47.69
CA CYS A 457 -57.29 -21.35 46.66
C CYS A 457 -58.05 -20.38 45.71
N ALA A 458 -57.88 -19.10 45.90
CA ALA A 458 -58.41 -18.06 44.99
C ALA A 458 -57.35 -17.67 43.97
N ALA A 459 -57.68 -17.73 42.70
CA ALA A 459 -56.77 -17.43 41.59
C ALA A 459 -57.42 -16.59 40.51
N ARG A 460 -56.59 -15.83 39.79
CA ARG A 460 -57.00 -15.23 38.51
C ARG A 460 -56.74 -16.24 37.42
N TYR A 461 -57.79 -16.65 36.73
CA TYR A 461 -57.71 -17.66 35.67
C TYR A 461 -57.28 -17.09 34.33
N GLY A 462 -57.72 -15.87 34.01
CA GLY A 462 -57.31 -15.10 32.84
C GLY A 462 -58.23 -13.90 32.62
N GLY A 463 -57.74 -12.81 32.07
CA GLY A 463 -58.51 -11.60 31.80
C GLY A 463 -59.30 -11.10 33.00
N GLU A 464 -60.62 -11.24 32.97
CA GLU A 464 -61.60 -10.87 33.98
C GLU A 464 -62.17 -12.08 34.72
N GLU A 465 -61.55 -13.27 34.57
CA GLU A 465 -62.04 -14.53 35.14
C GLU A 465 -61.25 -14.90 36.42
N PHE A 466 -61.99 -15.30 37.44
CA PHE A 466 -61.48 -15.74 38.73
C PHE A 466 -61.97 -17.17 39.02
N VAL A 467 -61.12 -17.97 39.62
CA VAL A 467 -61.49 -19.34 40.03
C VAL A 467 -61.10 -19.56 41.47
N VAL A 468 -62.01 -20.19 42.23
CA VAL A 468 -61.74 -20.56 43.62
C VAL A 468 -61.94 -22.06 43.82
N VAL A 469 -60.97 -22.70 44.39
CA VAL A 469 -61.06 -24.09 44.86
C VAL A 469 -61.42 -24.05 46.36
N LEU A 470 -62.48 -24.74 46.73
CA LEU A 470 -62.98 -24.78 48.10
C LEU A 470 -62.86 -26.22 48.62
N PRO A 471 -61.81 -26.53 49.39
CA PRO A 471 -61.65 -27.83 50.01
C PRO A 471 -62.79 -28.13 51.02
N GLU A 472 -63.12 -29.41 51.16
CA GLU A 472 -64.09 -29.93 52.12
C GLU A 472 -65.45 -29.16 52.09
N THR A 473 -65.87 -28.71 50.90
CA THR A 473 -67.03 -27.83 50.74
C THR A 473 -68.00 -28.44 49.73
N ARG A 474 -69.28 -28.57 50.13
CA ARG A 474 -70.37 -29.02 49.27
C ARG A 474 -70.91 -27.85 48.42
N ALA A 475 -71.63 -28.16 47.37
CA ALA A 475 -72.20 -27.15 46.46
C ALA A 475 -73.01 -26.05 47.20
N ALA A 476 -73.78 -26.43 48.21
CA ALA A 476 -74.53 -25.44 49.01
C ALA A 476 -73.64 -24.45 49.72
N GLY A 477 -72.50 -24.90 50.29
CA GLY A 477 -71.51 -24.03 50.95
C GLY A 477 -70.81 -23.15 49.93
N ALA A 478 -70.44 -23.72 48.76
CA ALA A 478 -69.81 -23.00 47.68
C ALA A 478 -70.73 -21.90 47.09
N ILE A 479 -72.03 -22.19 46.91
CA ILE A 479 -73.03 -21.21 46.51
C ILE A 479 -73.12 -20.08 47.55
N GLY A 480 -73.06 -20.44 48.85
CA GLY A 480 -73.02 -19.40 49.92
C GLY A 480 -71.80 -18.50 49.85
N THR A 481 -70.60 -19.05 49.57
CA THR A 481 -69.37 -18.28 49.35
C THR A 481 -69.48 -17.39 48.11
N ALA A 482 -69.97 -17.95 46.99
CA ALA A 482 -70.17 -17.23 45.76
C ALA A 482 -71.19 -16.09 45.92
N GLN A 483 -72.29 -16.31 46.69
CA GLN A 483 -73.30 -15.25 47.00
C GLN A 483 -72.72 -14.14 47.88
N ARG A 484 -71.91 -14.46 48.89
CA ARG A 484 -71.20 -13.46 49.69
C ARG A 484 -70.28 -12.61 48.85
N PHE A 485 -69.47 -13.25 47.99
CA PHE A 485 -68.60 -12.52 47.08
C PHE A 485 -69.38 -11.60 46.15
N ARG A 486 -70.44 -12.09 45.53
CA ARG A 486 -71.31 -11.28 44.68
C ARG A 486 -71.93 -10.12 45.45
N ALA A 487 -72.42 -10.36 46.66
CA ALA A 487 -73.00 -9.33 47.53
C ALA A 487 -71.93 -8.28 47.96
N SER A 488 -70.72 -8.71 48.30
CA SER A 488 -69.61 -7.79 48.62
C SER A 488 -69.30 -6.86 47.45
N LEU A 489 -69.31 -7.37 46.22
CA LEU A 489 -69.08 -6.54 45.04
C LEU A 489 -70.26 -5.56 44.80
N ALA A 490 -71.48 -6.02 44.99
CA ALA A 490 -72.67 -5.16 44.83
C ALA A 490 -72.75 -4.02 45.86
N THR A 491 -72.16 -4.19 47.02
CA THR A 491 -72.14 -3.18 48.12
C THR A 491 -70.83 -2.43 48.21
N ASP A 492 -69.88 -2.72 47.33
CA ASP A 492 -68.56 -2.01 47.30
C ASP A 492 -68.73 -0.55 46.90
N GLU A 493 -68.09 0.36 47.64
CA GLU A 493 -68.25 1.82 47.44
C GLU A 493 -67.77 2.32 46.05
N LEU A 494 -66.80 1.63 45.44
CA LEU A 494 -66.22 2.05 44.18
C LEU A 494 -66.84 1.35 42.98
N LEU A 495 -67.17 0.08 43.12
CA LEU A 495 -67.61 -0.81 42.01
C LEU A 495 -69.09 -1.15 42.08
N GLY A 496 -69.76 -1.01 43.25
CA GLY A 496 -71.18 -1.35 43.41
C GLY A 496 -72.08 -0.58 42.47
N GLY A 497 -72.94 -1.33 41.80
CA GLY A 497 -73.84 -0.76 40.76
C GLY A 497 -73.19 -0.47 39.40
N LYS A 498 -71.87 -0.61 39.27
CA LYS A 498 -71.13 -0.44 37.99
C LYS A 498 -70.74 -1.78 37.39
N LEU A 499 -70.36 -2.72 38.26
CA LEU A 499 -69.94 -4.05 37.84
C LEU A 499 -70.68 -5.08 38.70
N SER A 500 -70.98 -6.21 38.09
CA SER A 500 -71.49 -7.41 38.74
C SER A 500 -70.65 -8.62 38.38
N VAL A 501 -70.89 -9.75 38.98
CA VAL A 501 -70.17 -10.97 38.72
C VAL A 501 -71.15 -12.15 38.51
N SER A 502 -70.96 -12.88 37.43
CA SER A 502 -71.65 -14.15 37.22
C SER A 502 -70.76 -15.28 37.71
N ILE A 503 -71.34 -16.28 38.35
CA ILE A 503 -70.55 -17.37 38.98
C ILE A 503 -71.18 -18.72 38.68
N GLY A 504 -70.36 -19.64 38.19
CA GLY A 504 -70.69 -21.05 38.02
C GLY A 504 -70.06 -21.89 39.17
N VAL A 505 -70.82 -22.83 39.70
CA VAL A 505 -70.38 -23.68 40.82
C VAL A 505 -70.45 -25.13 40.38
N ALA A 506 -69.33 -25.87 40.57
CA ALA A 506 -69.27 -27.33 40.38
C ALA A 506 -68.74 -27.99 41.62
N GLN A 507 -69.18 -29.20 41.92
CA GLN A 507 -68.77 -29.97 43.09
C GLN A 507 -68.22 -31.32 42.69
N PHE A 508 -67.11 -31.68 43.30
CA PHE A 508 -66.56 -33.04 43.25
C PHE A 508 -67.24 -33.91 44.31
N PRO A 509 -67.65 -35.19 44.01
CA PRO A 509 -67.49 -35.85 42.71
C PRO A 509 -68.70 -35.72 41.76
N GLU A 510 -69.82 -35.13 42.22
CA GLU A 510 -71.12 -35.16 41.52
C GLU A 510 -71.08 -34.50 40.14
N ASP A 511 -70.30 -33.42 39.97
CA ASP A 511 -70.25 -32.63 38.74
C ASP A 511 -69.04 -32.95 37.88
N GLY A 512 -68.12 -33.84 38.35
CA GLY A 512 -66.95 -34.30 37.64
C GLY A 512 -65.92 -34.97 38.55
N ASP A 513 -65.17 -35.92 38.02
CA ASP A 513 -64.18 -36.71 38.75
C ASP A 513 -62.72 -36.31 38.44
N ALA A 514 -62.52 -35.36 37.55
CA ALA A 514 -61.21 -34.83 37.14
C ALA A 514 -61.19 -33.28 37.21
N PRO A 515 -60.03 -32.66 37.43
CA PRO A 515 -59.89 -31.20 37.47
C PRO A 515 -60.48 -30.49 36.25
N GLU A 516 -60.22 -31.01 35.07
CA GLU A 516 -60.69 -30.46 33.79
C GLU A 516 -62.23 -30.57 33.63
N ALA A 517 -62.80 -31.70 34.13
CA ALA A 517 -64.24 -31.92 34.13
C ALA A 517 -64.96 -30.93 35.04
N LEU A 518 -64.41 -30.69 36.27
CA LEU A 518 -64.97 -29.72 37.22
C LEU A 518 -64.90 -28.30 36.65
N LEU A 519 -63.78 -27.94 36.04
CA LEU A 519 -63.64 -26.61 35.40
C LEU A 519 -64.67 -26.46 34.28
N ALA A 520 -64.77 -27.42 33.37
CA ALA A 520 -65.74 -27.36 32.27
C ALA A 520 -67.18 -27.29 32.75
N ARG A 521 -67.50 -27.94 33.87
CA ARG A 521 -68.88 -27.92 34.46
C ARG A 521 -69.17 -26.60 35.15
N ALA A 522 -68.17 -26.01 35.86
CA ALA A 522 -68.30 -24.69 36.44
C ALA A 522 -68.45 -23.61 35.35
N ASP A 523 -67.62 -23.70 34.27
CA ASP A 523 -67.73 -22.81 33.13
C ASP A 523 -69.09 -22.88 32.42
N ALA A 524 -69.61 -24.11 32.17
CA ALA A 524 -70.97 -24.29 31.61
C ALA A 524 -72.08 -23.65 32.52
N ALA A 525 -71.89 -23.70 33.82
CA ALA A 525 -72.76 -23.05 34.79
C ALA A 525 -72.60 -21.52 34.74
N LEU A 526 -71.41 -21.02 34.66
CA LEU A 526 -71.12 -19.62 34.49
C LEU A 526 -71.70 -19.08 33.18
N TYR A 527 -71.54 -19.80 32.08
CA TYR A 527 -72.12 -19.45 30.81
C TYR A 527 -73.71 -19.34 30.87
N ARG A 528 -74.35 -20.24 31.57
CA ARG A 528 -75.80 -20.17 31.82
C ARG A 528 -76.14 -18.95 32.70
N ALA A 529 -75.35 -18.67 33.74
CA ALA A 529 -75.53 -17.50 34.58
C ALA A 529 -75.54 -16.22 33.74
N LYS A 530 -74.57 -16.11 32.83
CA LYS A 530 -74.47 -14.97 31.90
C LYS A 530 -75.71 -14.89 30.95
N ARG A 531 -76.19 -16.02 30.42
CA ARG A 531 -77.37 -16.04 29.54
C ARG A 531 -78.69 -15.75 30.24
N GLU A 532 -78.80 -16.16 31.46
CA GLU A 532 -80.07 -15.98 32.23
C GLU A 532 -80.22 -14.59 32.84
N GLY A 533 -79.36 -13.67 32.52
CA GLY A 533 -79.44 -12.26 32.90
C GLY A 533 -78.37 -11.78 33.81
N ARG A 534 -77.24 -12.51 33.93
CA ARG A 534 -75.98 -12.15 34.70
C ARG A 534 -76.28 -11.91 36.20
N ASP A 535 -75.29 -11.38 36.88
CA ASP A 535 -75.31 -11.06 38.32
C ASP A 535 -75.98 -12.17 39.17
N ARG A 536 -75.51 -13.43 38.98
CA ARG A 536 -76.07 -14.60 39.66
C ARG A 536 -75.11 -15.73 39.82
N VAL A 537 -75.42 -16.62 40.72
CA VAL A 537 -74.75 -17.83 41.00
C VAL A 537 -75.57 -19.03 40.54
N LEU A 538 -75.00 -19.85 39.65
CA LEU A 538 -75.70 -21.09 39.20
C LEU A 538 -74.83 -22.32 39.48
N ARG A 539 -75.45 -23.40 39.91
CA ARG A 539 -74.79 -24.69 40.01
C ARG A 539 -74.70 -25.37 38.67
N ALA A 540 -73.67 -26.22 38.49
CA ALA A 540 -73.62 -27.14 37.37
C ALA A 540 -74.89 -27.97 37.28
N ALA A 541 -75.44 -28.14 36.06
CA ALA A 541 -76.57 -29.01 35.90
C ALA A 541 -76.15 -30.47 36.17
N PRO A 542 -77.01 -31.32 36.74
CA PRO A 542 -76.70 -32.71 36.92
C PRO A 542 -76.27 -33.34 35.55
N PRO A 543 -75.35 -34.27 35.56
CA PRO A 543 -74.95 -34.96 34.31
C PRO A 543 -76.22 -35.59 33.65
N ALA A 544 -76.33 -35.38 32.37
CA ALA A 544 -77.37 -36.05 31.62
C ALA A 544 -77.32 -37.55 31.83
N PRO A 545 -78.43 -38.26 32.06
CA PRO A 545 -78.35 -39.70 32.18
C PRO A 545 -77.70 -40.32 30.95
N PRO A 546 -76.88 -41.36 31.10
CA PRO A 546 -76.26 -42.01 29.98
C PRO A 546 -77.38 -42.41 28.95
N ALA A 547 -77.18 -42.08 27.69
CA ALA A 547 -78.09 -42.49 26.61
C ALA A 547 -78.18 -44.01 26.66
N PRO A 548 -79.39 -44.60 26.53
CA PRO A 548 -79.60 -46.04 26.51
C PRO A 548 -78.73 -46.62 25.39
N PRO A 549 -78.12 -47.79 25.64
CA PRO A 549 -77.33 -48.44 24.60
C PRO A 549 -78.19 -48.64 23.35
N SER A 550 -77.74 -48.11 22.25
CA SER A 550 -78.34 -48.35 20.94
C SER A 550 -78.26 -49.85 20.64
N THR A 551 -79.35 -50.56 20.79
CA THR A 551 -79.50 -51.94 20.30
C THR A 551 -79.47 -51.91 18.77
N LEU A 552 -78.37 -52.35 18.19
CA LEU A 552 -78.28 -52.91 16.87
C LEU A 552 -78.13 -54.42 17.00
#